data_f87bcb776f6085e43debfd080fc998a0
#
_entry.id   f87bcb776f6085e43debfd080fc998a0
#
_cell.length_a   1.000
_cell.length_b   1.000
_cell.length_c   1.000
_cell.angle_alpha   90.00
_cell.angle_beta   90.00
_cell.angle_gamma   90.00
#
_symmetry.space_group_name_H-M   'P 1'
#
loop_
_entity.id
_entity.type
_entity.pdbx_description
1 polymer ?
#
loop_
_entity_poly.entity_id
_entity_poly.type
_entity_poly.pdbx_seq_one_letter_code
_entity_poly.pdbx_strand_id
1 'polypeptide(L)'
;MWIKSPGKVVQQRGPETRTQAIRRAALELGEELGFDGLTTEGIAARTGIAKTTIYRRWPNVGAIVMYACLVDVTRLAPIQTRATARESFTASMRLLGKAYRGRLGKILRPLLGRAQADENLREAVRTRWVEPRRQAAREAVRRALQSDELRAGLDPDVVLDALYGPFYHRLLVPYKNGVISDAFIHALVETVFSGLEPSGT
;
A
#
# COMPACT_ATOMS: atom_id res chain seq x y z
N MET A 1 18.75 23.36 -42.97
CA MET A 1 17.78 22.26 -42.70
C MET A 1 17.69 22.09 -41.18
N TRP A 2 16.65 22.68 -40.56
CA TRP A 2 16.51 22.78 -39.10
C TRP A 2 15.72 21.58 -38.61
N ILE A 3 16.33 20.77 -37.73
CA ILE A 3 15.64 19.66 -37.05
C ILE A 3 15.00 20.25 -35.80
N LYS A 4 13.67 20.30 -35.77
CA LYS A 4 12.89 20.65 -34.59
C LYS A 4 13.00 19.54 -33.54
N SER A 5 13.45 19.89 -32.33
CA SER A 5 13.38 19.04 -31.15
C SER A 5 11.92 18.70 -30.80
N PRO A 6 11.59 17.44 -30.38
CA PRO A 6 10.24 17.11 -29.96
C PRO A 6 9.92 17.81 -28.63
N GLY A 7 8.91 18.65 -28.67
CA GLY A 7 8.41 19.37 -27.51
C GLY A 7 7.96 18.39 -26.39
N LYS A 8 8.31 18.73 -25.13
CA LYS A 8 7.77 18.11 -23.93
C LYS A 8 6.24 18.15 -24.00
N VAL A 9 5.61 16.98 -24.07
CA VAL A 9 4.16 16.83 -23.90
C VAL A 9 3.86 17.17 -22.41
N VAL A 10 3.47 18.40 -22.17
CA VAL A 10 2.86 18.80 -20.89
C VAL A 10 1.47 18.18 -20.91
N GLN A 11 1.28 17.05 -20.18
CA GLN A 11 -0.03 16.52 -19.90
C GLN A 11 -0.81 17.61 -19.14
N GLN A 12 -1.72 18.29 -19.82
CA GLN A 12 -2.70 19.19 -19.20
C GLN A 12 -3.58 18.30 -18.31
N ARG A 13 -3.32 18.34 -16.99
CA ARG A 13 -4.23 17.77 -15.98
C ARG A 13 -5.50 18.60 -16.03
N GLY A 14 -6.62 17.96 -16.36
CA GLY A 14 -7.95 18.58 -16.23
C GLY A 14 -8.17 19.10 -14.79
N PRO A 15 -9.22 19.95 -14.56
CA PRO A 15 -9.45 20.57 -13.26
C PRO A 15 -9.55 19.51 -12.15
N GLU A 16 -8.81 19.74 -11.06
CA GLU A 16 -8.74 18.83 -9.91
C GLU A 16 -10.12 18.71 -9.26
N THR A 17 -10.60 17.48 -9.08
CA THR A 17 -11.87 17.26 -8.37
C THR A 17 -11.74 17.56 -6.88
N ARG A 18 -12.85 17.94 -6.20
CA ARG A 18 -12.85 18.15 -4.73
C ARG A 18 -12.27 16.97 -3.96
N THR A 19 -12.56 15.75 -4.41
CA THR A 19 -12.02 14.52 -3.81
C THR A 19 -10.51 14.42 -3.96
N GLN A 20 -9.97 14.77 -5.12
CA GLN A 20 -8.53 14.77 -5.36
C GLN A 20 -7.83 15.84 -4.51
N ALA A 21 -8.41 17.05 -4.40
CA ALA A 21 -7.90 18.13 -3.55
C ALA A 21 -7.84 17.70 -2.07
N ILE A 22 -8.93 17.12 -1.54
CA ILE A 22 -8.98 16.61 -0.16
C ILE A 22 -7.93 15.52 0.05
N ARG A 23 -7.81 14.56 -0.87
CA ARG A 23 -6.79 13.51 -0.81
C ARG A 23 -5.38 14.06 -0.78
N ARG A 24 -5.07 15.00 -1.67
CA ARG A 24 -3.76 15.63 -1.75
C ARG A 24 -3.43 16.38 -0.46
N ALA A 25 -4.34 17.21 0.03
CA ALA A 25 -4.17 17.96 1.27
C ALA A 25 -3.97 17.03 2.49
N ALA A 26 -4.70 15.91 2.57
CA ALA A 26 -4.53 14.95 3.64
C ALA A 26 -3.12 14.31 3.64
N LEU A 27 -2.58 13.99 2.47
CA LEU A 27 -1.23 13.42 2.37
C LEU A 27 -0.14 14.46 2.65
N GLU A 28 -0.31 15.70 2.19
CA GLU A 28 0.64 16.80 2.46
C GLU A 28 0.67 17.15 3.95
N LEU A 29 -0.50 17.37 4.55
CA LEU A 29 -0.60 17.64 6.00
C LEU A 29 -0.11 16.47 6.85
N GLY A 30 -0.41 15.23 6.44
CA GLY A 30 0.10 14.03 7.13
C GLY A 30 1.61 13.91 7.06
N GLU A 31 2.26 14.40 6.00
CA GLU A 31 3.72 14.47 5.90
C GLU A 31 4.31 15.61 6.74
N GLU A 32 3.64 16.77 6.77
CA GLU A 32 4.08 17.96 7.50
C GLU A 32 3.91 17.81 9.02
N LEU A 33 2.75 17.32 9.47
CA LEU A 33 2.32 17.33 10.87
C LEU A 33 2.28 15.95 11.54
N GLY A 34 2.49 14.90 10.75
CA GLY A 34 2.21 13.54 11.17
C GLY A 34 0.70 13.22 11.23
N PHE A 35 0.37 11.96 11.54
CA PHE A 35 -1.04 11.52 11.61
C PHE A 35 -1.79 12.19 12.77
N ASP A 36 -1.16 12.38 13.90
CA ASP A 36 -1.80 12.94 15.12
C ASP A 36 -2.09 14.44 15.00
N GLY A 37 -1.32 15.18 14.18
CA GLY A 37 -1.56 16.59 13.87
C GLY A 37 -2.56 16.82 12.75
N LEU A 38 -3.02 15.75 12.09
CA LEU A 38 -3.92 15.85 10.96
C LEU A 38 -5.38 15.96 11.42
N THR A 39 -6.06 17.03 10.99
CA THR A 39 -7.47 17.28 11.32
C THR A 39 -8.31 17.53 10.08
N THR A 40 -9.62 17.29 10.19
CA THR A 40 -10.58 17.64 9.11
C THR A 40 -10.62 19.16 8.90
N GLU A 41 -10.44 19.93 9.98
CA GLU A 41 -10.33 21.39 9.96
C GLU A 41 -9.12 21.86 9.15
N GLY A 42 -7.96 21.26 9.37
CA GLY A 42 -6.73 21.54 8.62
C GLY A 42 -6.90 21.24 7.13
N ILE A 43 -7.54 20.12 6.79
CA ILE A 43 -7.86 19.76 5.40
C ILE A 43 -8.82 20.78 4.78
N ALA A 44 -9.88 21.17 5.52
CA ALA A 44 -10.85 22.16 5.05
C ALA A 44 -10.18 23.53 4.79
N ALA A 45 -9.33 23.99 5.72
CA ALA A 45 -8.57 25.22 5.57
C ALA A 45 -7.61 25.18 4.37
N ARG A 46 -6.88 24.07 4.18
CA ARG A 46 -5.93 23.88 3.07
C ARG A 46 -6.60 23.85 1.70
N THR A 47 -7.83 23.31 1.62
CA THR A 47 -8.53 23.11 0.35
C THR A 47 -9.59 24.16 0.02
N GLY A 48 -10.02 24.97 1.01
CA GLY A 48 -11.16 25.87 0.89
C GLY A 48 -12.52 25.12 0.81
N ILE A 49 -12.55 23.80 1.05
CA ILE A 49 -13.77 22.99 0.98
C ILE A 49 -14.45 22.97 2.35
N ALA A 50 -15.76 23.30 2.38
CA ALA A 50 -16.51 23.30 3.63
C ALA A 50 -16.49 21.95 4.34
N LYS A 51 -16.32 21.96 5.69
CA LYS A 51 -16.27 20.75 6.54
C LYS A 51 -17.50 19.85 6.34
N THR A 52 -18.67 20.43 6.17
CA THR A 52 -19.92 19.68 5.90
C THR A 52 -19.83 18.84 4.63
N THR A 53 -19.14 19.33 3.60
CA THR A 53 -18.88 18.58 2.36
C THR A 53 -17.92 17.42 2.60
N ILE A 54 -16.93 17.61 3.45
CA ILE A 54 -15.96 16.57 3.82
C ILE A 54 -16.65 15.47 4.65
N TYR A 55 -17.35 15.85 5.74
CA TYR A 55 -18.04 14.91 6.63
C TYR A 55 -19.15 14.10 5.96
N ARG A 56 -19.81 14.64 4.93
CA ARG A 56 -20.79 13.88 4.15
C ARG A 56 -20.18 12.64 3.49
N ARG A 57 -18.89 12.65 3.18
CA ARG A 57 -18.20 11.56 2.48
C ARG A 57 -17.29 10.73 3.38
N TRP A 58 -16.68 11.34 4.38
CA TRP A 58 -15.79 10.68 5.32
C TRP A 58 -16.16 11.06 6.75
N PRO A 59 -16.48 10.08 7.60
CA PRO A 59 -16.96 10.32 8.96
C PRO A 59 -15.90 10.95 9.87
N ASN A 60 -14.63 10.73 9.58
CA ASN A 60 -13.50 11.24 10.36
C ASN A 60 -12.23 11.36 9.49
N VAL A 61 -11.20 11.97 10.06
CA VAL A 61 -9.90 12.18 9.40
C VAL A 61 -9.21 10.86 9.06
N GLY A 62 -9.34 9.84 9.88
CA GLY A 62 -8.78 8.50 9.62
C GLY A 62 -9.34 7.89 8.34
N ALA A 63 -10.63 8.05 8.07
CA ALA A 63 -11.26 7.59 6.83
C ALA A 63 -10.73 8.34 5.59
N ILE A 64 -10.43 9.64 5.72
CA ILE A 64 -9.80 10.43 4.66
C ILE A 64 -8.39 9.92 4.36
N VAL A 65 -7.60 9.72 5.40
CA VAL A 65 -6.21 9.23 5.29
C VAL A 65 -6.18 7.83 4.70
N MET A 66 -7.05 6.93 5.15
CA MET A 66 -7.17 5.58 4.59
C MET A 66 -7.49 5.62 3.10
N TYR A 67 -8.45 6.44 2.69
CA TYR A 67 -8.77 6.62 1.29
C TYR A 67 -7.56 7.16 0.50
N ALA A 68 -6.88 8.17 1.03
CA ALA A 68 -5.71 8.77 0.41
C ALA A 68 -4.57 7.76 0.24
N CYS A 69 -4.26 7.01 1.29
CA CYS A 69 -3.24 5.96 1.26
C CYS A 69 -3.59 4.83 0.29
N LEU A 70 -4.86 4.39 0.26
CA LEU A 70 -5.32 3.33 -0.64
C LEU A 70 -5.15 3.73 -2.11
N VAL A 71 -5.55 4.95 -2.48
CA VAL A 71 -5.37 5.46 -3.85
C VAL A 71 -3.89 5.53 -4.22
N ASP A 72 -3.04 6.02 -3.31
CA ASP A 72 -1.61 6.11 -3.57
C ASP A 72 -0.95 4.73 -3.67
N VAL A 73 -1.25 3.78 -2.79
CA VAL A 73 -0.64 2.45 -2.88
C VAL A 73 -1.09 1.69 -4.12
N THR A 74 -2.36 1.80 -4.52
CA THR A 74 -2.86 1.18 -5.74
C THR A 74 -2.10 1.70 -6.98
N ARG A 75 -1.75 2.99 -6.97
CA ARG A 75 -0.98 3.62 -8.06
C ARG A 75 0.52 3.31 -7.99
N LEU A 76 1.12 3.36 -6.79
CA LEU A 76 2.57 3.25 -6.59
C LEU A 76 3.04 1.80 -6.47
N ALA A 77 2.19 0.93 -5.98
CA ALA A 77 2.50 -0.47 -5.72
C ALA A 77 1.36 -1.40 -6.18
N PRO A 78 1.00 -1.39 -7.48
CA PRO A 78 0.03 -2.33 -8.02
C PRO A 78 0.57 -3.76 -7.87
N ILE A 79 -0.35 -4.73 -7.73
CA ILE A 79 0.02 -6.14 -7.79
C ILE A 79 0.53 -6.43 -9.20
N GLN A 80 1.73 -6.98 -9.28
CA GLN A 80 2.37 -7.32 -10.55
C GLN A 80 2.02 -8.75 -10.93
N THR A 81 1.83 -9.00 -12.24
CA THR A 81 1.77 -10.34 -12.79
C THR A 81 3.02 -10.57 -13.63
N ARG A 82 3.75 -11.64 -13.35
CA ARG A 82 4.96 -12.08 -14.03
C ARG A 82 4.82 -13.54 -14.46
N ALA A 83 5.87 -14.11 -15.02
CA ALA A 83 5.87 -15.49 -15.49
C ALA A 83 5.60 -16.47 -14.34
N THR A 84 6.20 -16.22 -13.16
CA THR A 84 6.03 -17.04 -11.96
C THR A 84 5.40 -16.25 -10.81
N ALA A 85 4.81 -16.94 -9.84
CA ALA A 85 4.30 -16.33 -8.62
C ALA A 85 5.44 -15.70 -7.81
N ARG A 86 6.60 -16.37 -7.72
CA ARG A 86 7.81 -15.84 -7.07
C ARG A 86 8.21 -14.48 -7.64
N GLU A 87 8.29 -14.36 -8.97
CA GLU A 87 8.61 -13.11 -9.64
C GLU A 87 7.52 -12.03 -9.41
N SER A 88 6.26 -12.44 -9.44
CA SER A 88 5.11 -11.57 -9.21
C SER A 88 5.13 -10.98 -7.80
N PHE A 89 5.38 -11.79 -6.78
CA PHE A 89 5.50 -11.33 -5.39
C PHE A 89 6.74 -10.47 -5.19
N THR A 90 7.89 -10.86 -5.73
CA THR A 90 9.13 -10.06 -5.66
C THR A 90 8.92 -8.66 -6.24
N ALA A 91 8.34 -8.56 -7.43
CA ALA A 91 8.10 -7.29 -8.09
C ALA A 91 7.08 -6.43 -7.32
N SER A 92 5.96 -7.03 -6.86
CA SER A 92 4.92 -6.34 -6.11
C SER A 92 5.42 -5.83 -4.76
N MET A 93 6.17 -6.65 -4.03
CA MET A 93 6.71 -6.31 -2.72
C MET A 93 7.82 -5.26 -2.79
N ARG A 94 8.64 -5.23 -3.86
CA ARG A 94 9.61 -4.14 -4.10
C ARG A 94 8.92 -2.80 -4.28
N LEU A 95 7.84 -2.74 -5.07
CA LEU A 95 7.06 -1.51 -5.23
C LEU A 95 6.43 -1.07 -3.90
N LEU A 96 5.86 -2.00 -3.15
CA LEU A 96 5.29 -1.73 -1.83
C LEU A 96 6.37 -1.26 -0.83
N GLY A 97 7.53 -1.90 -0.81
CA GLY A 97 8.66 -1.49 0.03
C GLY A 97 9.14 -0.08 -0.30
N LYS A 98 9.25 0.25 -1.58
CA LYS A 98 9.58 1.62 -2.03
C LYS A 98 8.55 2.63 -1.52
N ALA A 99 7.25 2.32 -1.64
CA ALA A 99 6.18 3.18 -1.16
C ALA A 99 6.24 3.37 0.38
N TYR A 100 6.54 2.31 1.13
CA TYR A 100 6.63 2.33 2.60
C TYR A 100 7.90 3.01 3.13
N ARG A 101 9.00 3.04 2.36
CA ARG A 101 10.18 3.85 2.69
C ARG A 101 9.94 5.35 2.52
N GLY A 102 8.95 5.73 1.72
CA GLY A 102 8.59 7.11 1.44
C GLY A 102 7.47 7.66 2.33
N ARG A 103 6.78 8.70 1.83
CA ARG A 103 5.67 9.39 2.48
C ARG A 103 4.59 8.45 3.01
N LEU A 104 4.23 7.44 2.23
CA LEU A 104 3.17 6.51 2.59
C LEU A 104 3.47 5.80 3.92
N GLY A 105 4.70 5.36 4.15
CA GLY A 105 5.09 4.70 5.40
C GLY A 105 5.07 5.62 6.61
N LYS A 106 5.40 6.91 6.43
CA LYS A 106 5.33 7.92 7.52
C LYS A 106 3.90 8.09 8.04
N ILE A 107 2.92 8.04 7.13
CA ILE A 107 1.51 8.20 7.46
C ILE A 107 0.89 6.87 7.92
N LEU A 108 1.23 5.77 7.28
CA LEU A 108 0.62 4.47 7.53
C LEU A 108 1.00 3.86 8.89
N ARG A 109 2.25 4.04 9.35
CA ARG A 109 2.68 3.52 10.65
C ARG A 109 1.80 4.00 11.82
N PRO A 110 1.65 5.31 12.06
CA PRO A 110 0.79 5.79 13.15
C PRO A 110 -0.69 5.45 12.92
N LEU A 111 -1.16 5.44 11.67
CA LEU A 111 -2.51 5.03 11.32
C LEU A 111 -2.79 3.58 11.75
N LEU A 112 -1.90 2.64 11.42
CA LEU A 112 -2.02 1.23 11.80
C LEU A 112 -1.90 1.04 13.31
N GLY A 113 -1.02 1.79 13.97
CA GLY A 113 -0.90 1.80 15.42
C GLY A 113 -2.22 2.24 16.09
N ARG A 114 -2.80 3.33 15.63
CA ARG A 114 -4.08 3.83 16.17
C ARG A 114 -5.25 2.88 15.89
N ALA A 115 -5.24 2.18 14.76
CA ALA A 115 -6.25 1.18 14.43
C ALA A 115 -6.30 0.00 15.42
N GLN A 116 -5.26 -0.20 16.24
CA GLN A 116 -5.30 -1.23 17.30
C GLN A 116 -6.25 -0.86 18.44
N ALA A 117 -6.46 0.44 18.68
CA ALA A 117 -7.31 0.97 19.77
C ALA A 117 -8.64 1.57 19.27
N ASP A 118 -8.83 1.74 17.97
CA ASP A 118 -10.00 2.36 17.35
C ASP A 118 -10.69 1.34 16.41
N GLU A 119 -11.86 0.83 16.85
CA GLU A 119 -12.61 -0.19 16.12
C GLU A 119 -13.07 0.28 14.74
N ASN A 120 -13.54 1.52 14.61
CA ASN A 120 -13.98 2.07 13.33
C ASN A 120 -12.80 2.19 12.34
N LEU A 121 -11.63 2.60 12.85
CA LEU A 121 -10.43 2.70 12.06
C LEU A 121 -9.90 1.31 11.69
N ARG A 122 -9.95 0.35 12.62
CA ARG A 122 -9.59 -1.05 12.38
C ARG A 122 -10.42 -1.66 11.25
N GLU A 123 -11.74 -1.49 11.33
CA GLU A 123 -12.64 -1.98 10.29
C GLU A 123 -12.40 -1.31 8.94
N ALA A 124 -12.13 0.00 8.91
CA ALA A 124 -11.76 0.71 7.69
C ALA A 124 -10.43 0.21 7.10
N VAL A 125 -9.42 -0.05 7.94
CA VAL A 125 -8.14 -0.66 7.54
C VAL A 125 -8.40 -2.05 6.95
N ARG A 126 -9.15 -2.90 7.64
CA ARG A 126 -9.47 -4.26 7.20
C ARG A 126 -10.16 -4.27 5.85
N THR A 127 -11.28 -3.56 5.73
CA THR A 127 -12.16 -3.64 4.55
C THR A 127 -11.67 -2.84 3.35
N ARG A 128 -11.02 -1.71 3.57
CA ARG A 128 -10.61 -0.81 2.48
C ARG A 128 -9.15 -0.92 2.09
N TRP A 129 -8.32 -1.48 2.96
CA TRP A 129 -6.88 -1.62 2.71
C TRP A 129 -6.45 -3.07 2.58
N VAL A 130 -6.67 -3.88 3.63
CA VAL A 130 -6.11 -5.23 3.71
C VAL A 130 -6.83 -6.18 2.75
N GLU A 131 -8.15 -6.29 2.86
CA GLU A 131 -8.93 -7.30 2.15
C GLU A 131 -8.84 -7.20 0.62
N PRO A 132 -8.97 -6.02 -0.02
CA PRO A 132 -8.84 -5.94 -1.47
C PRO A 132 -7.47 -6.37 -2.00
N ARG A 133 -6.41 -6.08 -1.24
CA ARG A 133 -5.04 -6.46 -1.61
C ARG A 133 -4.80 -7.96 -1.38
N ARG A 134 -5.30 -8.49 -0.27
CA ARG A 134 -5.23 -9.94 0.01
C ARG A 134 -5.97 -10.73 -1.05
N GLN A 135 -7.15 -10.28 -1.47
CA GLN A 135 -7.92 -10.97 -2.50
C GLN A 135 -7.13 -11.07 -3.82
N ALA A 136 -6.52 -9.98 -4.27
CA ALA A 136 -5.68 -10.01 -5.47
C ALA A 136 -4.44 -10.91 -5.32
N ALA A 137 -3.84 -10.92 -4.13
CA ALA A 137 -2.68 -11.76 -3.83
C ALA A 137 -3.05 -13.24 -3.68
N ARG A 138 -4.21 -13.59 -3.06
CA ARG A 138 -4.75 -14.96 -3.01
C ARG A 138 -4.89 -15.57 -4.39
N GLU A 139 -5.35 -14.77 -5.35
CA GLU A 139 -5.49 -15.23 -6.72
C GLU A 139 -4.14 -15.61 -7.36
N ALA A 140 -3.08 -14.87 -7.05
CA ALA A 140 -1.73 -15.22 -7.49
C ALA A 140 -1.24 -16.55 -6.85
N VAL A 141 -1.50 -16.74 -5.55
CA VAL A 141 -1.16 -18.00 -4.87
C VAL A 141 -1.96 -19.18 -5.44
N ARG A 142 -3.26 -19.02 -5.69
CA ARG A 142 -4.09 -20.09 -6.29
C ARG A 142 -3.58 -20.50 -7.66
N ARG A 143 -3.18 -19.55 -8.51
CA ARG A 143 -2.58 -19.89 -9.81
C ARG A 143 -1.28 -20.66 -9.64
N ALA A 144 -0.44 -20.28 -8.69
CA ALA A 144 0.80 -20.99 -8.42
C ALA A 144 0.59 -22.42 -7.90
N LEU A 145 -0.47 -22.66 -7.13
CA LEU A 145 -0.90 -24.02 -6.73
C LEU A 145 -1.41 -24.84 -7.92
N GLN A 146 -2.11 -24.21 -8.87
CA GLN A 146 -2.64 -24.86 -10.07
C GLN A 146 -1.56 -25.16 -11.12
N SER A 147 -0.46 -24.42 -11.12
CA SER A 147 0.68 -24.60 -12.03
C SER A 147 1.85 -25.38 -11.44
N ASP A 148 1.65 -25.99 -10.27
CA ASP A 148 2.67 -26.76 -9.54
C ASP A 148 3.93 -25.95 -9.19
N GLU A 149 3.86 -24.62 -9.18
CA GLU A 149 4.92 -23.76 -8.63
C GLU A 149 5.02 -23.88 -7.10
N LEU A 150 3.90 -24.19 -6.46
CA LEU A 150 3.79 -24.41 -5.03
C LEU A 150 3.25 -25.82 -4.76
N ARG A 151 3.73 -26.47 -3.69
CA ARG A 151 3.23 -27.80 -3.30
C ARG A 151 1.74 -27.76 -2.99
N ALA A 152 1.05 -28.84 -3.28
CA ALA A 152 -0.39 -28.98 -3.00
C ALA A 152 -0.70 -28.87 -1.49
N GLY A 153 -1.94 -28.52 -1.18
CA GLY A 153 -2.45 -28.48 0.20
C GLY A 153 -2.06 -27.24 1.02
N LEU A 154 -1.39 -26.26 0.44
CA LEU A 154 -1.10 -24.99 1.13
C LEU A 154 -2.35 -24.11 1.20
N ASP A 155 -2.59 -23.53 2.38
CA ASP A 155 -3.58 -22.47 2.56
C ASP A 155 -3.02 -21.16 1.99
N PRO A 156 -3.69 -20.53 0.99
CA PRO A 156 -3.25 -19.24 0.44
C PRO A 156 -3.09 -18.13 1.48
N ASP A 157 -3.90 -18.10 2.52
CA ASP A 157 -3.78 -17.08 3.57
C ASP A 157 -2.54 -17.27 4.43
N VAL A 158 -2.16 -18.52 4.73
CA VAL A 158 -0.91 -18.82 5.45
C VAL A 158 0.30 -18.43 4.60
N VAL A 159 0.28 -18.68 3.29
CA VAL A 159 1.34 -18.25 2.36
C VAL A 159 1.46 -16.72 2.36
N LEU A 160 0.34 -16.01 2.32
CA LEU A 160 0.33 -14.55 2.37
C LEU A 160 0.82 -14.01 3.71
N ASP A 161 0.48 -14.65 4.81
CA ASP A 161 0.95 -14.26 6.14
C ASP A 161 2.46 -14.46 6.28
N ALA A 162 3.00 -15.55 5.74
CA ALA A 162 4.44 -15.77 5.68
C ALA A 162 5.19 -14.70 4.87
N LEU A 163 4.60 -14.23 3.75
CA LEU A 163 5.19 -13.20 2.89
C LEU A 163 5.06 -11.80 3.48
N TYR A 164 3.86 -11.42 3.94
CA TYR A 164 3.58 -10.05 4.38
C TYR A 164 3.82 -9.82 5.88
N GLY A 165 3.80 -10.85 6.72
CA GLY A 165 4.05 -10.74 8.16
C GLY A 165 5.39 -10.07 8.49
N PRO A 166 6.53 -10.55 7.97
CA PRO A 166 7.83 -9.91 8.17
C PRO A 166 7.91 -8.48 7.63
N PHE A 167 7.12 -8.18 6.60
CA PHE A 167 7.00 -6.84 6.03
C PHE A 167 6.36 -5.85 7.02
N TYR A 168 5.20 -6.23 7.58
CA TYR A 168 4.51 -5.43 8.60
C TYR A 168 5.27 -5.41 9.92
N HIS A 169 5.96 -6.50 10.28
CA HIS A 169 6.86 -6.51 11.43
C HIS A 169 7.91 -5.39 11.29
N ARG A 170 8.62 -5.31 10.16
CA ARG A 170 9.60 -4.23 9.92
C ARG A 170 8.99 -2.84 9.82
N LEU A 171 7.73 -2.74 9.43
CA LEU A 171 7.03 -1.45 9.36
C LEU A 171 6.64 -0.94 10.75
N LEU A 172 6.20 -1.82 11.65
CA LEU A 172 5.54 -1.47 12.90
C LEU A 172 6.42 -1.64 14.14
N VAL A 173 7.32 -2.63 14.13
CA VAL A 173 8.18 -2.92 15.28
C VAL A 173 9.51 -2.20 15.12
N PRO A 174 9.85 -1.24 16.02
CA PRO A 174 11.12 -0.54 15.96
C PRO A 174 12.27 -1.43 16.43
N TYR A 175 13.19 -1.77 15.54
CA TYR A 175 14.44 -2.44 15.85
C TYR A 175 15.56 -2.00 14.90
N LYS A 176 16.82 -2.23 15.28
CA LYS A 176 18.00 -1.59 14.71
C LYS A 176 18.12 -1.66 13.18
N ASN A 177 17.67 -2.73 12.54
CA ASN A 177 17.79 -2.95 11.10
C ASN A 177 16.43 -3.12 10.40
N GLY A 178 15.40 -2.44 10.89
CA GLY A 178 14.03 -2.54 10.40
C GLY A 178 13.74 -1.97 8.99
N VAL A 179 14.78 -1.71 8.18
CA VAL A 179 14.59 -1.18 6.83
C VAL A 179 14.02 -2.25 5.91
N ILE A 180 12.92 -1.91 5.25
CA ILE A 180 12.34 -2.74 4.17
C ILE A 180 13.14 -2.48 2.89
N SER A 181 14.33 -3.07 2.79
CA SER A 181 15.21 -2.94 1.61
C SER A 181 14.84 -3.94 0.52
N ASP A 182 15.30 -3.69 -0.70
CA ASP A 182 15.09 -4.63 -1.82
C ASP A 182 15.83 -5.96 -1.59
N ALA A 183 16.99 -5.92 -0.92
CA ALA A 183 17.73 -7.13 -0.50
C ALA A 183 16.92 -7.95 0.52
N PHE A 184 16.31 -7.28 1.51
CA PHE A 184 15.41 -7.95 2.46
C PHE A 184 14.20 -8.60 1.75
N ILE A 185 13.57 -7.88 0.80
CA ILE A 185 12.42 -8.41 0.07
C ILE A 185 12.81 -9.63 -0.75
N HIS A 186 13.95 -9.57 -1.44
CA HIS A 186 14.45 -10.72 -2.19
C HIS A 186 14.68 -11.92 -1.27
N ALA A 187 15.44 -11.75 -0.18
CA ALA A 187 15.72 -12.82 0.77
C ALA A 187 14.44 -13.40 1.38
N LEU A 188 13.47 -12.56 1.73
CA LEU A 188 12.17 -12.99 2.27
C LEU A 188 11.41 -13.87 1.26
N VAL A 189 11.27 -13.40 0.03
CA VAL A 189 10.54 -14.15 -1.00
C VAL A 189 11.25 -15.47 -1.31
N GLU A 190 12.58 -15.46 -1.46
CA GLU A 190 13.35 -16.68 -1.68
C GLU A 190 13.17 -17.68 -0.54
N THR A 191 13.29 -17.22 0.72
CA THR A 191 13.13 -18.09 1.90
C THR A 191 11.75 -18.73 1.95
N VAL A 192 10.68 -17.93 1.70
CA VAL A 192 9.31 -18.44 1.74
C VAL A 192 9.08 -19.41 0.59
N PHE A 193 9.40 -19.05 -0.65
CA PHE A 193 9.15 -19.89 -1.81
C PHE A 193 9.95 -21.18 -1.77
N SER A 194 11.23 -21.16 -1.39
CA SER A 194 12.03 -22.38 -1.25
C SER A 194 11.44 -23.38 -0.25
N GLY A 195 10.74 -22.89 0.79
CA GLY A 195 10.04 -23.76 1.74
C GLY A 195 8.66 -24.26 1.24
N LEU A 196 8.16 -23.72 0.15
CA LEU A 196 6.82 -24.01 -0.37
C LEU A 196 6.83 -24.71 -1.74
N GLU A 197 7.99 -24.89 -2.35
CA GLU A 197 8.15 -25.64 -3.60
C GLU A 197 7.76 -27.10 -3.42
N PRO A 198 7.34 -27.79 -4.48
CA PRO A 198 7.18 -29.24 -4.46
C PRO A 198 8.48 -29.91 -4.01
N SER A 199 8.39 -30.90 -3.12
CA SER A 199 9.56 -31.72 -2.79
C SER A 199 10.00 -32.43 -4.06
N GLY A 200 11.23 -32.23 -4.48
CA GLY A 200 11.80 -32.97 -5.61
C GLY A 200 11.68 -34.47 -5.34
N THR A 201 11.05 -35.18 -6.26
CA THR A 201 11.05 -36.64 -6.34
C THR A 201 12.42 -37.12 -6.77
#